data_d83926cbeb671e72cbd47f58f0de331e
#
_entry.id   d83926cbeb671e72cbd47f58f0de331e
#
_cell.length_a   1.000
_cell.length_b   1.000
_cell.length_c   1.000
_cell.angle_alpha   90.00
_cell.angle_beta   90.00
_cell.angle_gamma   90.00
#
_symmetry.space_group_name_H-M   'P 1'
#
loop_
_entity.id
_entity.type
_entity.pdbx_description
1 polymer ?
#
loop_
_entity_poly.entity_id
_entity_poly.type
_entity_poly.pdbx_seq_one_letter_code
_entity_poly.pdbx_strand_id
1 'polypeptide(L)'
;MGNRRLKTIPPKIAPTVAKLSAIKGIFIEDKGLSLSVHYRLADRIQIPRIKTILQEATILYALRDKIRIKSGKEVFEIRPWADWDKGKVVLWLLARWKFSLKGRDIVPIYIGDDKTDEDAFKVLKNKGLTIFVGSPNKDSFAQYYLKNTQEVKEFLKEILTIKEASQKCLN
;
A
#
# COMPACT_ATOMS: atom_id res chain seq x y z
N MET A 1 -13.89 7.46 24.00
CA MET A 1 -13.11 7.12 22.80
C MET A 1 -13.52 5.73 22.32
N GLY A 2 -14.27 5.68 21.22
CA GLY A 2 -14.96 4.47 20.76
C GLY A 2 -14.02 3.41 20.25
N ASN A 3 -14.24 2.20 20.70
CA ASN A 3 -13.58 0.97 20.31
C ASN A 3 -13.86 0.70 18.81
N ARG A 4 -13.07 1.26 17.89
CA ARG A 4 -13.11 0.85 16.48
C ARG A 4 -12.60 -0.58 16.40
N ARG A 5 -13.51 -1.53 16.22
CA ARG A 5 -13.16 -2.93 15.98
C ARG A 5 -12.24 -3.00 14.75
N LEU A 6 -11.05 -3.54 14.96
CA LEU A 6 -10.09 -3.89 13.92
C LEU A 6 -10.77 -4.90 12.98
N LYS A 7 -11.32 -4.44 11.84
CA LYS A 7 -12.17 -5.26 10.97
C LYS A 7 -11.40 -6.30 10.14
N THR A 8 -10.08 -6.20 10.06
CA THR A 8 -9.26 -6.98 9.13
C THR A 8 -8.23 -7.88 9.80
N ILE A 9 -7.92 -7.62 11.07
CA ILE A 9 -7.04 -8.47 11.86
C ILE A 9 -7.89 -9.45 12.65
N PRO A 10 -7.50 -10.74 12.73
CA PRO A 10 -8.27 -11.72 13.48
C PRO A 10 -8.62 -11.18 14.87
N PRO A 11 -9.89 -11.27 15.31
CA PRO A 11 -10.36 -10.65 16.56
C PRO A 11 -9.54 -11.05 17.81
N LYS A 12 -8.87 -12.21 17.77
CA LYS A 12 -8.03 -12.70 18.85
C LYS A 12 -6.64 -12.04 18.93
N ILE A 13 -6.18 -11.39 17.88
CA ILE A 13 -4.89 -10.65 17.88
C ILE A 13 -5.06 -9.29 18.55
N ALA A 14 -6.17 -8.63 18.31
CA ALA A 14 -6.43 -7.27 18.79
C ALA A 14 -6.25 -7.11 20.32
N PRO A 15 -6.78 -7.99 21.20
CA PRO A 15 -6.58 -7.88 22.64
C PRO A 15 -5.13 -8.05 23.08
N THR A 16 -4.37 -8.93 22.40
CA THR A 16 -2.96 -9.17 22.75
C THR A 16 -2.09 -8.01 22.29
N VAL A 17 -2.35 -7.47 21.12
CA VAL A 17 -1.65 -6.27 20.63
C VAL A 17 -2.02 -5.05 21.46
N ALA A 18 -3.26 -4.95 21.96
CA ALA A 18 -3.67 -3.88 22.86
C ALA A 18 -2.86 -3.87 24.17
N LYS A 19 -2.37 -5.03 24.64
CA LYS A 19 -1.46 -5.10 25.81
C LYS A 19 -0.14 -4.35 25.58
N LEU A 20 0.29 -4.22 24.33
CA LEU A 20 1.48 -3.45 23.99
C LEU A 20 1.30 -1.96 24.20
N SER A 21 0.07 -1.45 24.16
CA SER A 21 -0.22 -0.03 24.43
C SER A 21 0.10 0.39 25.86
N ALA A 22 0.21 -0.58 26.79
CA ALA A 22 0.63 -0.32 28.17
C ALA A 22 2.15 -0.07 28.30
N ILE A 23 2.92 -0.39 27.28
CA ILE A 23 4.37 -0.15 27.28
C ILE A 23 4.61 1.29 26.83
N LYS A 24 5.27 2.07 27.70
CA LYS A 24 5.60 3.48 27.39
C LYS A 24 6.41 3.58 26.08
N GLY A 25 6.00 4.48 25.20
CA GLY A 25 6.66 4.71 23.92
C GLY A 25 6.21 3.81 22.78
N ILE A 26 5.22 2.94 22.99
CA ILE A 26 4.54 2.20 21.94
C ILE A 26 3.37 3.03 21.39
N PHE A 27 3.28 3.08 20.08
CA PHE A 27 2.13 3.62 19.36
C PHE A 27 1.59 2.57 18.38
N ILE A 28 0.29 2.28 18.46
CA ILE A 28 -0.38 1.30 17.59
C ILE A 28 -1.25 2.07 16.61
N GLU A 29 -0.99 1.88 15.32
CA GLU A 29 -1.73 2.48 14.23
C GLU A 29 -2.53 1.40 13.48
N ASP A 30 -3.85 1.57 13.46
CA ASP A 30 -4.76 0.76 12.65
C ASP A 30 -4.95 1.41 11.28
N LYS A 31 -4.43 0.77 10.24
CA LYS A 31 -4.57 1.19 8.83
C LYS A 31 -5.74 0.51 8.12
N GLY A 32 -6.62 -0.16 8.85
CA GLY A 32 -7.77 -0.89 8.32
C GLY A 32 -7.41 -2.27 7.77
N LEU A 33 -6.44 -2.37 6.86
CA LEU A 33 -5.96 -3.64 6.29
C LEU A 33 -4.68 -4.15 6.95
N SER A 34 -3.98 -3.32 7.70
CA SER A 34 -2.78 -3.69 8.44
C SER A 34 -2.74 -2.98 9.78
N LEU A 35 -1.93 -3.50 10.69
CA LEU A 35 -1.67 -2.92 12.00
C LEU A 35 -0.18 -2.64 12.12
N SER A 36 0.17 -1.39 12.43
CA SER A 36 1.55 -1.00 12.68
C SER A 36 1.77 -0.79 14.17
N VAL A 37 2.82 -1.41 14.71
CA VAL A 37 3.27 -1.24 16.09
C VAL A 37 4.58 -0.49 16.05
N HIS A 38 4.53 0.81 16.30
CA HIS A 38 5.69 1.69 16.36
C HIS A 38 6.32 1.61 17.76
N TYR A 39 7.62 1.35 17.83
CA TYR A 39 8.37 1.24 19.09
C TYR A 39 9.56 2.20 19.18
N ARG A 40 9.58 3.21 18.32
CA ARG A 40 10.66 4.21 18.24
C ARG A 40 10.93 4.93 19.56
N LEU A 41 9.87 5.20 20.31
CA LEU A 41 9.94 5.91 21.59
C LEU A 41 9.96 4.97 22.80
N ALA A 42 9.98 3.65 22.57
CA ALA A 42 10.06 2.67 23.63
C ALA A 42 11.52 2.47 24.10
N ASP A 43 11.69 2.14 25.38
CA ASP A 43 12.99 1.77 25.90
C ASP A 43 13.51 0.53 25.15
N ARG A 44 14.78 0.59 24.74
CA ARG A 44 15.45 -0.50 24.01
C ARG A 44 15.42 -1.83 24.75
N ILE A 45 15.45 -1.79 26.08
CA ILE A 45 15.34 -2.97 26.95
C ILE A 45 13.99 -3.69 26.75
N GLN A 46 12.92 -2.96 26.37
CA GLN A 46 11.59 -3.52 26.15
C GLN A 46 11.41 -4.16 24.76
N ILE A 47 12.31 -3.89 23.80
CA ILE A 47 12.15 -4.38 22.43
C ILE A 47 12.06 -5.91 22.34
N PRO A 48 12.88 -6.71 23.05
CA PRO A 48 12.73 -8.17 23.04
C PRO A 48 11.35 -8.62 23.53
N ARG A 49 10.86 -8.02 24.61
CA ARG A 49 9.53 -8.31 25.17
C ARG A 49 8.41 -7.97 24.19
N ILE A 50 8.51 -6.83 23.50
CA ILE A 50 7.55 -6.43 22.46
C ILE A 50 7.51 -7.47 21.33
N LYS A 51 8.68 -7.93 20.87
CA LYS A 51 8.78 -8.98 19.86
C LYS A 51 8.13 -10.27 20.31
N THR A 52 8.42 -10.73 21.53
CA THR A 52 7.83 -11.95 22.09
C THR A 52 6.30 -11.87 22.14
N ILE A 53 5.75 -10.78 22.69
CA ILE A 53 4.30 -10.58 22.74
C ILE A 53 3.68 -10.60 21.33
N LEU A 54 4.31 -9.96 20.35
CA LEU A 54 3.83 -9.98 18.96
C LEU A 54 3.91 -11.37 18.35
N GLN A 55 5.00 -12.09 18.55
CA GLN A 55 5.17 -13.45 18.06
C GLN A 55 4.12 -14.39 18.66
N GLU A 56 3.93 -14.39 19.97
CA GLU A 56 2.92 -15.19 20.64
C GLU A 56 1.50 -14.89 20.15
N ALA A 57 1.18 -13.59 19.98
CA ALA A 57 -0.12 -13.17 19.47
C ALA A 57 -0.42 -13.64 18.05
N THR A 58 0.61 -13.82 17.24
CA THR A 58 0.49 -13.92 15.79
C THR A 58 0.91 -15.28 15.23
N ILE A 59 1.65 -16.10 15.99
CA ILE A 59 2.26 -17.34 15.49
C ILE A 59 1.25 -18.31 14.87
N LEU A 60 0.11 -18.55 15.52
CA LEU A 60 -0.91 -19.46 15.00
C LEU A 60 -1.52 -18.97 13.68
N TYR A 61 -1.57 -17.67 13.46
CA TYR A 61 -2.07 -17.05 12.23
C TYR A 61 -1.01 -17.00 11.15
N ALA A 62 0.24 -16.80 11.53
CA ALA A 62 1.38 -16.85 10.62
C ALA A 62 1.59 -18.27 10.08
N LEU A 63 1.52 -19.30 10.94
CA LEU A 63 1.64 -20.70 10.56
C LEU A 63 0.50 -21.18 9.65
N ARG A 64 -0.65 -20.51 9.66
CA ARG A 64 -1.80 -20.81 8.79
C ARG A 64 -1.89 -19.89 7.58
N ASP A 65 -0.83 -19.21 7.24
CA ASP A 65 -0.76 -18.22 6.15
C ASP A 65 -1.91 -17.18 6.18
N LYS A 66 -2.36 -16.81 7.38
CA LYS A 66 -3.42 -15.79 7.57
C LYS A 66 -2.86 -14.38 7.64
N ILE A 67 -1.64 -14.25 8.17
CA ILE A 67 -0.95 -12.96 8.35
C ILE A 67 0.56 -13.09 8.10
N ARG A 68 1.18 -11.96 7.76
CA ARG A 68 2.64 -11.76 7.78
C ARG A 68 3.02 -10.64 8.72
N ILE A 69 4.17 -10.80 9.40
CA ILE A 69 4.79 -9.72 10.17
C ILE A 69 6.00 -9.26 9.37
N LYS A 70 6.05 -7.96 9.09
CA LYS A 70 7.19 -7.30 8.48
C LYS A 70 7.84 -6.36 9.49
N SER A 71 9.15 -6.47 9.68
CA SER A 71 9.92 -5.52 10.47
C SER A 71 10.40 -4.39 9.58
N GLY A 72 10.11 -3.16 9.98
CA GLY A 72 10.63 -1.94 9.37
C GLY A 72 11.56 -1.20 10.33
N LYS A 73 11.88 0.05 10.02
CA LYS A 73 12.69 0.91 10.89
C LYS A 73 11.86 1.31 12.11
N GLU A 74 12.10 0.61 13.23
CA GLU A 74 11.43 0.82 14.54
C GLU A 74 9.90 0.64 14.50
N VAL A 75 9.43 -0.24 13.61
CA VAL A 75 8.02 -0.60 13.46
C VAL A 75 7.88 -2.08 13.12
N PHE A 76 6.88 -2.74 13.70
CA PHE A 76 6.38 -4.04 13.25
C PHE A 76 5.04 -3.82 12.57
N GLU A 77 4.90 -4.35 11.36
CA GLU A 77 3.67 -4.28 10.60
C GLU A 77 3.08 -5.68 10.45
N ILE A 78 1.85 -5.84 10.95
CA ILE A 78 1.05 -7.06 10.83
C ILE A 78 0.10 -6.84 9.66
N ARG A 79 0.23 -7.67 8.63
CA ARG A 79 -0.58 -7.62 7.40
C ARG A 79 -1.33 -8.94 7.22
N PRO A 80 -2.50 -8.96 6.60
CA PRO A 80 -3.06 -10.19 6.09
C PRO A 80 -2.06 -10.87 5.17
N TRP A 81 -2.05 -12.20 5.16
CA TRP A 81 -1.36 -12.94 4.12
C TRP A 81 -2.12 -12.70 2.82
N ALA A 82 -1.60 -11.83 2.01
CA ALA A 82 -2.04 -11.68 0.65
C ALA A 82 -0.77 -11.71 -0.20
N ASP A 83 -0.70 -12.62 -1.13
CA ASP A 83 0.28 -12.60 -2.20
C ASP A 83 -0.08 -11.48 -3.19
N TRP A 84 -0.24 -10.27 -2.64
CA TRP A 84 -0.62 -9.08 -3.37
C TRP A 84 0.59 -8.17 -3.50
N ASP A 85 1.08 -8.05 -4.72
CA ASP A 85 1.98 -7.02 -5.16
C ASP A 85 1.19 -5.85 -5.77
N LYS A 86 1.86 -4.74 -6.08
CA LYS A 86 1.22 -3.56 -6.68
C LYS A 86 0.59 -3.89 -8.03
N GLY A 87 1.15 -4.83 -8.79
CA GLY A 87 0.61 -5.27 -10.07
C GLY A 87 -0.75 -5.97 -9.91
N LYS A 88 -0.87 -6.90 -8.96
CA LYS A 88 -2.13 -7.61 -8.67
C LYS A 88 -3.22 -6.65 -8.19
N VAL A 89 -2.86 -5.68 -7.33
CA VAL A 89 -3.80 -4.64 -6.89
C VAL A 89 -4.32 -3.83 -8.07
N VAL A 90 -3.45 -3.40 -8.96
CA VAL A 90 -3.82 -2.62 -10.14
C VAL A 90 -4.72 -3.41 -11.07
N LEU A 91 -4.40 -4.67 -11.36
CA LEU A 91 -5.26 -5.52 -12.20
C LEU A 91 -6.64 -5.73 -11.59
N TRP A 92 -6.72 -5.93 -10.28
CA TRP A 92 -8.00 -6.05 -9.58
C TRP A 92 -8.83 -4.77 -9.66
N LEU A 93 -8.21 -3.61 -9.43
CA LEU A 93 -8.88 -2.31 -9.56
C LEU A 93 -9.41 -2.08 -10.98
N LEU A 94 -8.60 -2.38 -11.99
CA LEU A 94 -9.00 -2.26 -13.41
C LEU A 94 -10.19 -3.16 -13.74
N ALA A 95 -10.16 -4.42 -13.29
CA ALA A 95 -11.27 -5.34 -13.49
C ALA A 95 -12.56 -4.81 -12.85
N ARG A 96 -12.45 -4.29 -11.62
CA ARG A 96 -13.59 -3.69 -10.91
C ARG A 96 -14.14 -2.45 -11.62
N TRP A 97 -13.28 -1.57 -12.11
CA TRP A 97 -13.70 -0.36 -12.83
C TRP A 97 -14.31 -0.67 -14.19
N LYS A 98 -13.74 -1.59 -14.96
CA LYS A 98 -14.35 -2.05 -16.22
C LYS A 98 -15.77 -2.56 -16.02
N PHE A 99 -15.99 -3.33 -14.95
CA PHE A 99 -17.32 -3.80 -14.58
C PHE A 99 -18.27 -2.65 -14.23
N SER A 100 -17.82 -1.70 -13.39
CA SER A 100 -18.63 -0.57 -12.92
C SER A 100 -18.97 0.43 -14.04
N LEU A 101 -18.08 0.62 -15.01
CA LEU A 101 -18.22 1.57 -16.10
C LEU A 101 -18.85 0.96 -17.37
N LYS A 102 -19.44 -0.23 -17.26
CA LYS A 102 -20.19 -0.91 -18.34
C LYS A 102 -19.43 -0.97 -19.67
N GLY A 103 -18.14 -1.31 -19.61
CA GLY A 103 -17.33 -1.51 -20.80
C GLY A 103 -16.79 -0.24 -21.48
N ARG A 104 -16.88 0.93 -20.82
CA ARG A 104 -16.18 2.12 -21.31
C ARG A 104 -14.68 1.88 -21.35
N ASP A 105 -14.03 2.39 -22.39
CA ASP A 105 -12.59 2.31 -22.49
C ASP A 105 -11.92 3.08 -21.35
N ILE A 106 -11.06 2.38 -20.63
CA ILE A 106 -10.29 2.94 -19.53
C ILE A 106 -8.83 2.83 -19.91
N VAL A 107 -8.15 3.95 -19.93
CA VAL A 107 -6.69 4.01 -20.04
C VAL A 107 -6.11 4.24 -18.64
N PRO A 108 -5.56 3.22 -17.98
CA PRO A 108 -4.93 3.40 -16.70
C PRO A 108 -3.61 4.18 -16.84
N ILE A 109 -3.35 5.08 -15.92
CA ILE A 109 -2.07 5.77 -15.79
C ILE A 109 -1.52 5.40 -14.42
N TYR A 110 -0.33 4.82 -14.40
CA TYR A 110 0.37 4.46 -13.17
C TYR A 110 1.68 5.23 -13.05
N ILE A 111 1.85 5.91 -11.93
CA ILE A 111 3.03 6.73 -11.62
C ILE A 111 3.65 6.17 -10.34
N GLY A 112 4.94 5.87 -10.36
CA GLY A 112 5.66 5.31 -9.22
C GLY A 112 7.14 5.62 -9.26
N ASP A 113 7.81 5.48 -8.10
CA ASP A 113 9.22 5.88 -7.90
C ASP A 113 10.09 4.78 -7.27
N ASP A 114 9.48 3.67 -6.86
CA ASP A 114 10.19 2.61 -6.14
C ASP A 114 10.21 1.25 -6.88
N LYS A 115 11.04 0.33 -6.35
CA LYS A 115 11.19 -1.02 -6.91
C LYS A 115 9.88 -1.82 -6.89
N THR A 116 8.96 -1.54 -5.98
CA THR A 116 7.68 -2.26 -5.90
C THR A 116 6.68 -1.79 -6.94
N ASP A 117 6.90 -0.61 -7.56
CA ASP A 117 6.10 -0.10 -8.66
C ASP A 117 6.36 -0.85 -9.97
N GLU A 118 7.51 -1.52 -10.08
CA GLU A 118 7.85 -2.33 -11.25
C GLU A 118 6.84 -3.47 -11.49
N ASP A 119 6.22 -4.00 -10.43
CA ASP A 119 5.17 -5.00 -10.55
C ASP A 119 3.93 -4.43 -11.27
N ALA A 120 3.59 -3.17 -10.98
CA ALA A 120 2.49 -2.46 -11.65
C ALA A 120 2.87 -2.08 -13.08
N PHE A 121 4.09 -1.60 -13.32
CA PHE A 121 4.56 -1.28 -14.66
C PHE A 121 4.52 -2.51 -15.57
N LYS A 122 4.97 -3.67 -15.09
CA LYS A 122 4.92 -4.95 -15.82
C LYS A 122 3.51 -5.31 -16.29
N VAL A 123 2.54 -5.29 -15.37
CA VAL A 123 1.17 -5.77 -15.68
C VAL A 123 0.39 -4.78 -16.53
N LEU A 124 0.77 -3.50 -16.52
CA LEU A 124 0.18 -2.45 -17.33
C LEU A 124 0.86 -2.24 -18.68
N LYS A 125 1.99 -2.89 -18.93
CA LYS A 125 2.65 -2.83 -20.23
C LYS A 125 1.63 -3.16 -21.34
N ASN A 126 1.48 -2.28 -22.31
CA ASN A 126 0.51 -2.38 -23.41
C ASN A 126 -0.99 -2.28 -23.00
N LYS A 127 -1.29 -1.87 -21.76
CA LYS A 127 -2.68 -1.69 -21.27
C LYS A 127 -2.97 -0.27 -20.83
N GLY A 128 -1.94 0.56 -20.68
CA GLY A 128 -2.05 1.92 -20.20
C GLY A 128 -0.70 2.63 -20.22
N LEU A 129 -0.61 3.77 -19.55
CA LEU A 129 0.59 4.56 -19.39
C LEU A 129 1.28 4.21 -18.07
N THR A 130 2.57 3.93 -18.14
CA THR A 130 3.41 3.68 -16.96
C THR A 130 4.56 4.67 -16.92
N ILE A 131 4.70 5.35 -15.80
CA ILE A 131 5.60 6.49 -15.63
C ILE A 131 6.46 6.28 -14.38
N PHE A 132 7.76 6.19 -14.55
CA PHE A 132 8.71 6.18 -13.44
C PHE A 132 9.05 7.61 -13.03
N VAL A 133 9.11 7.88 -11.73
CA VAL A 133 9.51 9.19 -11.19
C VAL A 133 10.93 9.10 -10.66
N GLY A 134 11.85 9.79 -11.35
CA GLY A 134 13.26 9.78 -11.01
C GLY A 134 14.15 9.83 -12.24
N SER A 135 15.42 9.50 -12.08
CA SER A 135 16.36 9.39 -13.20
C SER A 135 15.99 8.20 -14.09
N PRO A 136 16.15 8.33 -15.43
CA PRO A 136 15.88 7.23 -16.34
C PRO A 136 16.61 5.94 -15.92
N ASN A 137 15.87 4.85 -15.79
CA ASN A 137 16.42 3.55 -15.44
C ASN A 137 16.15 2.56 -16.56
N LYS A 138 17.19 2.02 -17.16
CA LYS A 138 17.10 1.05 -18.26
C LYS A 138 16.47 -0.29 -17.84
N ASP A 139 16.51 -0.59 -16.55
CA ASP A 139 15.96 -1.84 -16.01
C ASP A 139 14.48 -1.69 -15.59
N SER A 140 13.91 -0.49 -15.73
CA SER A 140 12.50 -0.25 -15.43
C SER A 140 11.59 -0.76 -16.53
N PHE A 141 10.45 -1.32 -16.15
CA PHE A 141 9.34 -1.66 -17.07
C PHE A 141 8.43 -0.46 -17.39
N ALA A 142 8.68 0.71 -16.79
CA ALA A 142 7.96 1.93 -17.13
C ALA A 142 8.24 2.35 -18.58
N GLN A 143 7.21 2.84 -19.27
CA GLN A 143 7.32 3.31 -20.65
C GLN A 143 7.87 4.73 -20.74
N TYR A 144 7.61 5.53 -19.71
CA TYR A 144 7.98 6.94 -19.62
C TYR A 144 8.60 7.23 -18.27
N TYR A 145 9.25 8.40 -18.15
CA TYR A 145 9.75 8.89 -16.88
C TYR A 145 9.48 10.38 -16.71
N LEU A 146 9.36 10.82 -15.47
CA LEU A 146 9.33 12.20 -15.03
C LEU A 146 10.43 12.38 -13.99
N LYS A 147 11.15 13.48 -14.03
CA LYS A 147 12.35 13.68 -13.19
C LYS A 147 12.04 13.80 -11.70
N ASN A 148 10.88 14.36 -11.37
CA ASN A 148 10.52 14.68 -9.99
C ASN A 148 9.01 14.91 -9.83
N THR A 149 8.59 15.16 -8.61
CA THR A 149 7.18 15.42 -8.27
C THR A 149 6.62 16.70 -8.88
N GLN A 150 7.47 17.68 -9.24
CA GLN A 150 7.03 18.90 -9.91
C GLN A 150 6.58 18.57 -11.34
N GLU A 151 7.34 17.78 -12.08
CA GLU A 151 6.94 17.31 -13.42
C GLU A 151 5.68 16.43 -13.36
N VAL A 152 5.51 15.62 -12.31
CA VAL A 152 4.24 14.88 -12.09
C VAL A 152 3.06 15.84 -11.96
N LYS A 153 3.21 16.92 -11.20
CA LYS A 153 2.16 17.93 -11.03
C LYS A 153 1.80 18.60 -12.35
N GLU A 154 2.79 18.91 -13.17
CA GLU A 154 2.60 19.53 -14.50
C GLU A 154 1.88 18.56 -15.43
N PHE A 155 2.32 17.31 -15.50
CA PHE A 155 1.67 16.26 -16.27
C PHE A 155 0.18 16.08 -15.90
N LEU A 156 -0.14 16.05 -14.59
CA LEU A 156 -1.54 15.92 -14.14
C LEU A 156 -2.39 17.14 -14.53
N LYS A 157 -1.81 18.36 -14.56
CA LYS A 157 -2.51 19.56 -15.04
C LYS A 157 -2.83 19.47 -16.53
N GLU A 158 -1.87 18.99 -17.34
CA GLU A 158 -2.10 18.81 -18.78
C GLU A 158 -3.22 17.82 -19.06
N ILE A 159 -3.27 16.69 -18.33
CA ILE A 159 -4.39 15.73 -18.43
C ILE A 159 -5.72 16.38 -18.11
N LEU A 160 -5.80 17.24 -17.09
CA LEU A 160 -7.03 17.96 -16.76
C LEU A 160 -7.45 18.90 -17.90
N THR A 161 -6.52 19.62 -18.49
CA THR A 161 -6.76 20.54 -19.61
C THR A 161 -7.30 19.77 -20.84
N ILE A 162 -6.71 18.63 -21.17
CA ILE A 162 -7.16 17.76 -22.27
C ILE A 162 -8.59 17.28 -22.00
N LYS A 163 -8.89 16.88 -20.78
CA LYS A 163 -10.23 16.42 -20.39
C LYS A 163 -11.28 17.53 -20.54
N GLU A 164 -10.96 18.74 -20.08
CA GLU A 164 -11.86 19.91 -20.19
C GLU A 164 -12.10 20.31 -21.66
N ALA A 165 -11.06 20.30 -22.48
CA ALA A 165 -11.19 20.55 -23.92
C ALA A 165 -12.08 19.51 -24.61
N SER A 166 -11.90 18.21 -24.28
CA SER A 166 -12.72 17.13 -24.82
C SER A 166 -14.19 17.24 -24.42
N GLN A 167 -14.51 17.71 -23.22
CA GLN A 167 -15.89 17.93 -22.78
C GLN A 167 -16.56 19.11 -23.49
N LYS A 168 -15.81 20.16 -23.83
CA LYS A 168 -16.32 21.32 -24.58
C LYS A 168 -16.65 20.99 -26.04
N CYS A 169 -16.01 19.99 -26.63
CA CYS A 169 -16.25 19.55 -28.00
C CYS A 169 -17.48 18.61 -28.11
N LEU A 170 -18.00 18.10 -26.99
CA LEU A 170 -19.13 17.15 -26.94
C LEU A 170 -20.49 17.82 -26.60
N ASN A 171 -20.45 19.09 -26.23
CA ASN A 171 -21.62 19.96 -25.99
C ASN A 171 -21.80 20.96 -27.10
#